data_9337fbfcdd3620a5cc11e0708a91ee92
#
_entry.id   9337fbfcdd3620a5cc11e0708a91ee92
#
_cell.length_a   1.000
_cell.length_b   1.000
_cell.length_c   1.000
_cell.angle_alpha   90.00
_cell.angle_beta   90.00
_cell.angle_gamma   90.00
#
_symmetry.space_group_name_H-M   'P 1'
#
loop_
_entity.id
_entity.type
_entity.pdbx_description
1 polymer ?
#
loop_
_entity_poly.entity_id
_entity_poly.type
_entity_poly.pdbx_seq_one_letter_code
_entity_poly.pdbx_strand_id
1 'polypeptide(L)'
;MKAISSSCIHHLPVAHHRRTNQTFIIRGFQEVATLPKQQSASSRLSQSLSNLLRLHVDTPPRTDFQSSTGISLIDEKHSTPTCSPKEDISNKWSEIHGSCDWDNLLDPLQPWLRREIVKYGEFAQATYDAFDFDSFSEYCGSCRYNQHKLFKELGLEKNGYMVSKYIYAMSHIDVPQWLERSHLLDTWSKDSNWMGYVAVSDDQESSRIGRRDIVVAWRGTVAPSEWYEDFQRKLEPVGSGEAKVEHGFLSIYTSKRESSRYNKSSASDQVMKEVTRLVQLYKQRGEQVSLTITGHSLGGALALLNAYEAATSLPGLPISVISFGAPRVGNIAFRDELHQLGVKTLRVVVKQDIVPRMPGLVFNESLQKFDDITGTLKWVYTHVGAELKLDVQSSPYLKRGFNLPGFHSLETYLHLIDGFHSKTSTFREDARRDIALVNKACDMLVDELRIPRAWYQFANKGLVRNAHGRWVKQVREPEDIPSPARETHHQAFSVEMLATDEGLALTLC
;
A
#
# COMPACT_ATOMS: atom_id res chain seq x y z
N MET A 1 -23.32 -66.67 -6.07
CA MET A 1 -22.54 -67.65 -6.83
C MET A 1 -21.14 -67.13 -6.97
N LYS A 2 -20.17 -67.87 -6.45
CA LYS A 2 -18.72 -68.03 -6.71
C LYS A 2 -17.91 -66.72 -6.65
N ALA A 3 -17.15 -66.40 -5.65
CA ALA A 3 -16.10 -67.15 -4.90
C ALA A 3 -14.74 -67.14 -5.63
N ILE A 4 -13.73 -66.85 -4.81
CA ILE A 4 -12.33 -67.35 -4.81
C ILE A 4 -11.35 -66.44 -5.58
N SER A 5 -10.16 -66.07 -5.11
CA SER A 5 -9.34 -66.28 -3.90
C SER A 5 -7.99 -65.64 -4.17
N SER A 6 -7.37 -65.24 -3.15
CA SER A 6 -6.10 -65.67 -2.53
C SER A 6 -4.82 -64.98 -2.95
N SER A 7 -4.29 -64.28 -2.01
CA SER A 7 -2.97 -64.43 -1.32
C SER A 7 -1.69 -64.46 -2.15
N CYS A 8 -0.75 -63.59 -1.82
CA CYS A 8 0.60 -64.00 -1.42
C CYS A 8 1.35 -62.90 -0.65
N ILE A 9 1.74 -63.28 0.55
CA ILE A 9 2.64 -62.60 1.48
C ILE A 9 4.07 -62.91 1.07
N HIS A 10 4.97 -61.94 1.09
CA HIS A 10 6.39 -62.22 1.25
C HIS A 10 7.03 -61.29 2.30
N HIS A 11 7.66 -61.99 3.26
CA HIS A 11 8.41 -61.50 4.41
C HIS A 11 9.84 -61.07 4.05
N LEU A 12 10.30 -59.97 4.63
CA LEU A 12 11.52 -59.66 5.39
C LEU A 12 12.92 -59.79 4.73
N PRO A 13 14.00 -59.13 5.27
CA PRO A 13 14.34 -59.05 6.68
C PRO A 13 14.86 -57.68 7.21
N VAL A 14 14.81 -57.60 8.55
CA VAL A 14 15.41 -56.59 9.43
C VAL A 14 16.94 -56.79 9.52
N ALA A 15 17.69 -55.72 9.49
CA ALA A 15 19.11 -55.69 9.84
C ALA A 15 19.38 -54.64 10.94
N HIS A 16 19.71 -55.15 12.12
CA HIS A 16 20.31 -54.41 13.22
C HIS A 16 21.72 -53.92 12.84
N HIS A 17 22.03 -52.64 13.10
CA HIS A 17 23.42 -52.24 13.30
C HIS A 17 23.64 -51.35 14.53
N ARG A 18 24.64 -51.79 15.30
CA ARG A 18 25.08 -51.32 16.61
C ARG A 18 25.63 -49.93 16.60
N ARG A 19 25.39 -49.22 17.71
CA ARG A 19 26.13 -48.02 18.15
C ARG A 19 27.57 -48.36 18.44
N THR A 20 28.53 -47.57 17.96
CA THR A 20 29.84 -47.41 18.54
C THR A 20 30.12 -45.92 18.72
N ASN A 21 30.35 -45.56 19.99
CA ASN A 21 30.90 -44.27 20.39
C ASN A 21 32.38 -44.20 19.97
N GLN A 22 32.78 -43.12 19.30
CA GLN A 22 34.19 -42.73 19.27
C GLN A 22 34.30 -41.22 19.46
N THR A 23 34.92 -40.88 20.57
CA THR A 23 35.45 -39.58 20.96
C THR A 23 36.68 -39.27 20.09
N PHE A 24 36.71 -38.12 19.42
CA PHE A 24 37.95 -37.59 18.82
C PHE A 24 38.30 -36.21 19.31
N ILE A 25 39.55 -36.11 19.70
CA ILE A 25 40.29 -35.02 20.34
C ILE A 25 40.61 -33.97 19.27
N ILE A 26 40.47 -32.69 19.69
CA ILE A 26 40.85 -31.50 18.93
C ILE A 26 42.37 -31.41 18.81
N ARG A 27 42.92 -31.25 17.61
CA ARG A 27 44.20 -30.58 17.34
C ARG A 27 44.29 -30.08 15.92
N GLY A 28 44.71 -28.84 15.74
CA GLY A 28 45.44 -28.35 14.56
C GLY A 28 44.74 -27.20 13.79
N PHE A 29 45.23 -25.99 14.03
CA PHE A 29 45.08 -24.84 13.13
C PHE A 29 45.61 -25.20 11.73
N GLN A 30 44.81 -24.96 10.69
CA GLN A 30 45.31 -24.77 9.34
C GLN A 30 44.46 -23.72 8.59
N GLU A 31 45.17 -22.92 7.82
CA GLU A 31 44.71 -21.78 7.02
C GLU A 31 43.43 -22.07 6.22
N VAL A 32 42.47 -21.15 6.37
CA VAL A 32 41.26 -21.15 5.56
C VAL A 32 41.56 -20.43 4.24
N ALA A 33 41.69 -21.21 3.17
CA ALA A 33 41.66 -20.71 1.81
C ALA A 33 40.28 -20.09 1.55
N THR A 34 40.26 -18.85 1.11
CA THR A 34 39.04 -18.12 0.76
C THR A 34 38.40 -18.75 -0.49
N LEU A 35 37.31 -19.47 -0.29
CA LEU A 35 36.41 -19.89 -1.37
C LEU A 35 35.72 -18.68 -1.99
N PRO A 36 35.54 -18.63 -3.31
CA PRO A 36 34.84 -17.54 -3.97
C PRO A 36 33.38 -17.50 -3.50
N LYS A 37 32.92 -16.31 -3.12
CA LYS A 37 31.53 -16.06 -2.72
C LYS A 37 30.58 -16.52 -3.83
N GLN A 38 29.85 -17.60 -3.63
CA GLN A 38 28.71 -17.95 -4.47
C GLN A 38 27.69 -16.82 -4.41
N GLN A 39 27.48 -16.16 -5.53
CA GLN A 39 26.38 -15.21 -5.67
C GLN A 39 25.06 -15.93 -5.41
N SER A 40 24.21 -15.37 -4.56
CA SER A 40 22.91 -15.95 -4.22
C SER A 40 22.02 -16.02 -5.49
N ALA A 41 21.09 -16.97 -5.53
CA ALA A 41 20.14 -17.11 -6.65
C ALA A 41 19.37 -15.79 -6.90
N SER A 42 19.10 -15.03 -5.84
CA SER A 42 18.50 -13.70 -5.88
C SER A 42 19.31 -12.68 -6.68
N SER A 43 20.66 -12.69 -6.59
CA SER A 43 21.50 -11.76 -7.34
C SER A 43 21.55 -12.08 -8.84
N ARG A 44 21.44 -13.37 -9.20
CA ARG A 44 21.40 -13.80 -10.63
C ARG A 44 20.07 -13.46 -11.28
N LEU A 45 18.95 -13.64 -10.59
CA LEU A 45 17.62 -13.22 -11.03
C LEU A 45 17.54 -11.69 -11.20
N SER A 46 18.11 -10.95 -10.26
CA SER A 46 18.21 -9.49 -10.32
C SER A 46 18.98 -9.00 -11.53
N GLN A 47 20.13 -9.60 -11.84
CA GLN A 47 20.91 -9.27 -13.04
C GLN A 47 20.20 -9.66 -14.33
N SER A 48 19.54 -10.81 -14.37
CA SER A 48 18.78 -11.25 -15.53
C SER A 48 17.59 -10.32 -15.82
N LEU A 49 16.88 -9.86 -14.78
CA LEU A 49 15.79 -8.90 -14.91
C LEU A 49 16.28 -7.52 -15.33
N SER A 50 17.42 -7.04 -14.81
CA SER A 50 17.98 -5.76 -15.23
C SER A 50 18.41 -5.76 -16.69
N ASN A 51 18.97 -6.86 -17.17
CA ASN A 51 19.34 -7.05 -18.58
C ASN A 51 18.10 -7.14 -19.48
N LEU A 52 17.05 -7.84 -19.04
CA LEU A 52 15.77 -7.97 -19.76
C LEU A 52 15.06 -6.63 -19.90
N LEU A 53 15.14 -5.79 -18.87
CA LEU A 53 14.47 -4.49 -18.80
C LEU A 53 15.32 -3.35 -19.40
N ARG A 54 16.52 -3.63 -19.93
CA ARG A 54 17.47 -2.59 -20.42
C ARG A 54 17.71 -1.45 -19.42
N LEU A 55 17.73 -1.76 -18.14
CA LEU A 55 18.11 -0.81 -17.12
C LEU A 55 19.64 -0.75 -17.09
N HIS A 56 20.23 0.32 -17.61
CA HIS A 56 21.64 0.60 -17.45
C HIS A 56 21.91 0.90 -15.97
N VAL A 57 22.57 -0.03 -15.31
CA VAL A 57 23.16 0.19 -13.99
C VAL A 57 24.56 0.71 -14.23
N ASP A 58 24.71 2.03 -14.35
CA ASP A 58 26.01 2.66 -14.34
C ASP A 58 26.58 2.53 -12.92
N THR A 59 27.60 1.73 -12.77
CA THR A 59 28.46 1.72 -11.58
C THR A 59 29.40 2.93 -11.69
N PRO A 60 29.22 3.99 -10.90
CA PRO A 60 30.18 5.09 -10.93
C PRO A 60 31.52 4.65 -10.32
N PRO A 61 32.65 5.22 -10.77
CA PRO A 61 33.95 4.98 -10.17
C PRO A 61 33.92 5.41 -8.70
N ARG A 62 34.55 4.62 -7.83
CA ARG A 62 34.81 4.99 -6.44
C ARG A 62 35.57 6.31 -6.42
N THR A 63 34.88 7.37 -6.09
CA THR A 63 35.53 8.62 -5.63
C THR A 63 35.69 8.48 -4.15
N ASP A 64 36.92 8.48 -3.69
CA ASP A 64 37.29 8.59 -2.28
C ASP A 64 36.73 9.91 -1.74
N PHE A 65 35.63 9.83 -0.99
CA PHE A 65 35.13 10.95 -0.24
C PHE A 65 36.03 11.11 0.99
N GLN A 66 36.88 12.13 0.97
CA GLN A 66 37.56 12.59 2.16
C GLN A 66 36.53 12.95 3.23
N SER A 67 36.64 12.30 4.37
CA SER A 67 35.83 12.58 5.54
C SER A 67 36.15 14.00 6.04
N SER A 68 35.28 14.91 5.77
CA SER A 68 35.26 16.19 6.46
C SER A 68 33.85 16.43 7.01
N THR A 69 33.82 16.73 8.28
CA THR A 69 32.75 17.22 9.12
C THR A 69 31.85 16.16 9.74
N GLY A 70 32.01 16.07 11.06
CA GLY A 70 31.19 15.30 11.95
C GLY A 70 29.70 15.65 11.77
N ILE A 71 28.93 14.62 11.48
CA ILE A 71 27.49 14.64 11.71
C ILE A 71 27.34 14.79 13.22
N SER A 72 26.99 16.00 13.67
CA SER A 72 26.58 16.20 15.05
C SER A 72 25.39 15.27 15.30
N LEU A 73 25.49 14.46 16.34
CA LEU A 73 24.36 13.71 16.88
C LEU A 73 23.18 14.68 16.94
N ILE A 74 22.10 14.34 16.23
CA ILE A 74 20.87 15.12 16.24
C ILE A 74 20.43 15.20 17.70
N ASP A 75 20.46 16.41 18.24
CA ASP A 75 20.09 16.69 19.62
C ASP A 75 18.62 16.27 19.78
N GLU A 76 18.31 15.38 20.73
CA GLU A 76 16.96 14.87 21.02
C GLU A 76 15.91 15.96 21.30
N LYS A 77 16.36 17.22 21.43
CA LYS A 77 15.48 18.38 21.65
C LYS A 77 14.78 18.91 20.39
N HIS A 78 15.15 18.45 19.21
CA HIS A 78 14.46 18.80 17.97
C HIS A 78 13.72 17.58 17.41
N SER A 79 12.64 17.17 18.10
CA SER A 79 11.63 16.37 17.41
C SER A 79 11.12 17.20 16.22
N THR A 80 11.60 16.89 15.05
CA THR A 80 11.11 17.50 13.82
C THR A 80 9.63 17.15 13.72
N PRO A 81 8.71 18.14 13.77
CA PRO A 81 7.31 17.81 13.61
C PRO A 81 7.15 17.18 12.23
N THR A 82 6.69 15.95 12.17
CA THR A 82 6.33 15.26 10.92
C THR A 82 5.27 16.03 10.13
N CYS A 83 4.56 16.94 10.80
CA CYS A 83 3.60 17.86 10.17
C CYS A 83 4.20 19.25 10.01
N SER A 84 4.29 19.72 8.77
CA SER A 84 4.51 21.13 8.46
C SER A 84 3.45 22.00 9.13
N PRO A 85 3.76 23.28 9.45
CA PRO A 85 2.73 24.23 9.83
C PRO A 85 1.59 24.16 8.81
N LYS A 86 0.39 23.91 9.28
CA LYS A 86 -0.77 23.80 8.40
C LYS A 86 -1.16 25.21 7.95
N GLU A 87 -0.78 25.59 6.74
CA GLU A 87 -1.30 26.80 6.12
C GLU A 87 -2.74 26.58 5.65
N ASP A 88 -3.53 27.65 5.66
CA ASP A 88 -4.84 27.67 5.05
C ASP A 88 -4.69 27.55 3.52
N ILE A 89 -5.31 26.55 2.96
CA ILE A 89 -5.34 26.24 1.52
C ILE A 89 -6.76 26.19 0.98
N SER A 90 -7.72 26.73 1.74
CA SER A 90 -9.14 26.69 1.39
C SER A 90 -9.45 27.29 0.03
N ASN A 91 -8.72 28.32 -0.37
CA ASN A 91 -8.87 28.96 -1.68
C ASN A 91 -8.19 28.22 -2.85
N LYS A 92 -7.43 27.14 -2.55
CA LYS A 92 -6.69 26.34 -3.56
C LYS A 92 -7.20 24.90 -3.68
N TRP A 93 -8.26 24.55 -2.97
CA TRP A 93 -8.69 23.17 -2.87
C TRP A 93 -9.02 22.55 -4.24
N SER A 94 -9.62 23.29 -5.14
CA SER A 94 -9.98 22.78 -6.47
C SER A 94 -8.73 22.45 -7.31
N GLU A 95 -7.69 23.27 -7.21
CA GLU A 95 -6.39 23.01 -7.85
C GLU A 95 -5.72 21.77 -7.26
N ILE A 96 -5.71 21.65 -5.91
CA ILE A 96 -5.18 20.49 -5.19
C ILE A 96 -5.92 19.22 -5.62
N HIS A 97 -7.24 19.32 -5.81
CA HIS A 97 -8.10 18.23 -6.24
C HIS A 97 -8.04 17.95 -7.75
N GLY A 98 -7.21 18.70 -8.49
CA GLY A 98 -6.92 18.45 -9.89
C GLY A 98 -7.87 19.11 -10.90
N SER A 99 -8.52 20.22 -10.55
CA SER A 99 -9.44 20.92 -11.48
C SER A 99 -8.81 21.22 -12.84
N CYS A 100 -7.49 21.51 -12.88
CA CYS A 100 -6.71 21.75 -14.09
C CYS A 100 -5.68 20.63 -14.35
N ASP A 101 -5.96 19.39 -13.95
CA ASP A 101 -5.08 18.24 -14.12
C ASP A 101 -3.65 18.45 -13.56
N TRP A 102 -3.53 19.29 -12.53
CA TRP A 102 -2.28 19.74 -11.87
C TRP A 102 -1.28 20.44 -12.80
N ASP A 103 -1.73 21.04 -13.90
CA ASP A 103 -0.88 21.81 -14.80
C ASP A 103 -0.10 22.88 -14.04
N ASN A 104 1.22 22.96 -14.31
CA ASN A 104 2.17 23.87 -13.67
C ASN A 104 2.32 23.70 -12.13
N LEU A 105 1.75 22.68 -11.52
CA LEU A 105 1.85 22.42 -10.09
C LEU A 105 2.85 21.31 -9.74
N LEU A 106 3.19 20.43 -10.71
CA LEU A 106 4.04 19.26 -10.48
C LEU A 106 5.54 19.53 -10.75
N ASP A 107 5.90 20.54 -11.56
CA ASP A 107 7.27 20.84 -11.92
C ASP A 107 7.47 22.35 -12.17
N PRO A 108 7.95 23.12 -11.17
CA PRO A 108 8.29 22.71 -9.81
C PRO A 108 7.09 22.29 -8.96
N LEU A 109 7.29 21.27 -8.12
CA LEU A 109 6.22 20.76 -7.24
C LEU A 109 5.90 21.80 -6.16
N GLN A 110 4.68 22.29 -6.18
CA GLN A 110 4.21 23.30 -5.24
C GLN A 110 4.26 22.78 -3.79
N PRO A 111 4.80 23.57 -2.83
CA PRO A 111 4.98 23.11 -1.44
C PRO A 111 3.68 22.65 -0.76
N TRP A 112 2.58 23.37 -0.98
CA TRP A 112 1.29 23.02 -0.42
C TRP A 112 0.71 21.73 -1.04
N LEU A 113 0.88 21.51 -2.36
CA LEU A 113 0.47 20.27 -3.03
C LEU A 113 1.32 19.08 -2.57
N ARG A 114 2.65 19.28 -2.42
CA ARG A 114 3.54 18.23 -1.87
C ARG A 114 3.04 17.72 -0.53
N ARG A 115 2.67 18.62 0.38
CA ARG A 115 2.16 18.24 1.70
C ARG A 115 0.86 17.44 1.63
N GLU A 116 -0.04 17.81 0.75
CA GLU A 116 -1.28 17.07 0.55
C GLU A 116 -1.01 15.69 -0.06
N ILE A 117 -0.11 15.58 -1.05
CA ILE A 117 0.30 14.27 -1.61
C ILE A 117 0.91 13.38 -0.52
N VAL A 118 1.82 13.92 0.31
CA VAL A 118 2.43 13.18 1.42
C VAL A 118 1.34 12.74 2.41
N LYS A 119 0.41 13.61 2.80
CA LYS A 119 -0.70 13.28 3.70
C LYS A 119 -1.53 12.09 3.20
N TYR A 120 -1.94 12.10 1.94
CA TYR A 120 -2.69 10.97 1.35
C TYR A 120 -1.84 9.71 1.20
N GLY A 121 -0.54 9.86 0.99
CA GLY A 121 0.41 8.74 1.03
C GLY A 121 0.57 8.14 2.43
N GLU A 122 0.59 8.96 3.48
CA GLU A 122 0.57 8.49 4.88
C GLU A 122 -0.73 7.75 5.22
N PHE A 123 -1.86 8.18 4.68
CA PHE A 123 -3.11 7.44 4.83
C PHE A 123 -3.06 6.07 4.11
N ALA A 124 -2.43 6.00 2.94
CA ALA A 124 -2.17 4.72 2.28
C ALA A 124 -1.17 3.87 3.07
N GLN A 125 -0.11 4.46 3.65
CA GLN A 125 0.86 3.75 4.49
C GLN A 125 0.23 3.19 5.76
N ALA A 126 -0.72 3.91 6.37
CA ALA A 126 -1.46 3.46 7.53
C ALA A 126 -2.17 2.11 7.31
N THR A 127 -2.56 1.81 6.07
CA THR A 127 -3.19 0.53 5.73
C THR A 127 -2.23 -0.65 5.82
N TYR A 128 -0.93 -0.43 5.66
CA TYR A 128 0.11 -1.44 5.88
C TYR A 128 0.52 -1.54 7.34
N ASP A 129 0.72 -0.39 7.99
CA ASP A 129 1.21 -0.31 9.36
C ASP A 129 0.25 -0.92 10.38
N ALA A 130 -1.05 -0.80 10.12
CA ALA A 130 -2.08 -1.35 10.99
C ALA A 130 -2.50 -2.78 10.62
N PHE A 131 -2.07 -3.33 9.50
CA PHE A 131 -2.47 -4.66 9.06
C PHE A 131 -1.74 -5.75 9.85
N ASP A 132 -2.48 -6.70 10.39
CA ASP A 132 -1.92 -7.89 11.02
C ASP A 132 -1.68 -8.99 9.99
N PHE A 133 -0.43 -9.14 9.56
CA PHE A 133 -0.01 -10.20 8.63
C PHE A 133 0.81 -11.30 9.32
N ASP A 134 0.87 -11.32 10.65
CA ASP A 134 1.53 -12.39 11.38
C ASP A 134 0.69 -13.67 11.31
N SER A 135 1.18 -14.69 10.59
CA SER A 135 0.50 -15.98 10.43
C SER A 135 0.26 -16.72 11.76
N PHE A 136 1.01 -16.37 12.81
CA PHE A 136 0.82 -16.91 14.16
C PHE A 136 -0.20 -16.12 14.98
N SER A 137 -0.72 -15.01 14.45
CA SER A 137 -1.78 -14.25 15.08
C SER A 137 -3.14 -14.87 14.80
N GLU A 138 -3.96 -15.07 15.82
CA GLU A 138 -5.36 -15.46 15.66
C GLU A 138 -6.23 -14.40 14.97
N TYR A 139 -5.71 -13.19 14.85
CA TYR A 139 -6.34 -12.04 14.18
C TYR A 139 -5.67 -11.70 12.83
N CYS A 140 -4.85 -12.62 12.31
CA CYS A 140 -4.22 -12.45 11.00
C CYS A 140 -5.25 -12.07 9.93
N GLY A 141 -4.93 -11.08 9.12
CA GLY A 141 -5.85 -10.54 8.10
C GLY A 141 -6.73 -9.38 8.57
N SER A 142 -6.68 -9.00 9.85
CA SER A 142 -7.44 -7.87 10.41
C SER A 142 -6.60 -6.61 10.61
N CYS A 143 -7.26 -5.48 10.90
CA CYS A 143 -6.60 -4.32 11.47
C CYS A 143 -6.20 -4.59 12.93
N ARG A 144 -5.02 -4.08 13.35
CA ARG A 144 -4.50 -4.23 14.72
C ARG A 144 -5.23 -3.36 15.73
N TYR A 145 -5.80 -2.27 15.28
CA TYR A 145 -6.38 -1.22 16.11
C TYR A 145 -7.87 -1.10 15.85
N ASN A 146 -8.58 -0.60 16.85
CA ASN A 146 -9.94 -0.14 16.70
C ASN A 146 -9.99 1.09 15.78
N GLN A 147 -11.07 1.25 15.03
CA GLN A 147 -11.20 2.35 14.05
C GLN A 147 -11.02 3.74 14.68
N HIS A 148 -11.45 3.95 15.93
CA HIS A 148 -11.31 5.23 16.62
C HIS A 148 -9.89 5.52 17.10
N LYS A 149 -9.06 4.49 17.28
CA LYS A 149 -7.68 4.60 17.73
C LYS A 149 -6.67 4.61 16.56
N LEU A 150 -7.07 4.19 15.35
CA LEU A 150 -6.16 3.97 14.25
C LEU A 150 -5.18 5.12 14.02
N PHE A 151 -5.69 6.32 13.84
CA PHE A 151 -4.84 7.49 13.54
C PHE A 151 -4.00 7.93 14.74
N LYS A 152 -4.50 7.77 15.96
CA LYS A 152 -3.75 8.04 17.18
C LYS A 152 -2.57 7.07 17.33
N GLU A 153 -2.81 5.77 17.21
CA GLU A 153 -1.77 4.74 17.32
C GLU A 153 -0.70 4.84 16.23
N LEU A 154 -1.04 5.39 15.08
CA LEU A 154 -0.12 5.61 13.97
C LEU A 154 0.47 7.04 13.93
N GLY A 155 0.17 7.90 14.92
CA GLY A 155 0.66 9.28 14.97
C GLY A 155 0.08 10.20 13.90
N LEU A 156 -1.06 9.86 13.30
CA LEU A 156 -1.72 10.61 12.22
C LEU A 156 -2.87 11.51 12.72
N GLU A 157 -3.14 11.53 14.02
CA GLU A 157 -4.23 12.30 14.63
C GLU A 157 -4.18 13.80 14.26
N LYS A 158 -2.96 14.35 14.14
CA LYS A 158 -2.74 15.75 13.74
C LYS A 158 -3.21 16.09 12.31
N ASN A 159 -3.54 15.10 11.50
CA ASN A 159 -4.06 15.36 10.16
C ASN A 159 -5.53 15.84 10.17
N GLY A 160 -6.23 15.70 11.29
CA GLY A 160 -7.60 16.19 11.44
C GLY A 160 -8.62 15.33 10.69
N TYR A 161 -8.45 14.00 10.73
CA TYR A 161 -9.39 13.05 10.13
C TYR A 161 -9.81 12.00 11.14
N MET A 162 -11.02 11.51 10.99
CA MET A 162 -11.57 10.40 11.77
C MET A 162 -11.96 9.24 10.87
N VAL A 163 -11.61 8.02 11.28
CA VAL A 163 -12.01 6.81 10.56
C VAL A 163 -13.48 6.52 10.82
N SER A 164 -14.26 6.44 9.77
CA SER A 164 -15.69 6.18 9.80
C SER A 164 -16.03 4.70 9.64
N LYS A 165 -15.28 3.97 8.78
CA LYS A 165 -15.56 2.57 8.49
C LYS A 165 -14.32 1.83 8.03
N TYR A 166 -14.18 0.56 8.45
CA TYR A 166 -13.25 -0.39 7.88
C TYR A 166 -13.86 -1.11 6.68
N ILE A 167 -12.99 -1.45 5.71
CA ILE A 167 -13.36 -2.14 4.48
C ILE A 167 -12.64 -3.48 4.45
N TYR A 168 -13.38 -4.52 4.15
CA TYR A 168 -12.87 -5.88 4.00
C TYR A 168 -13.13 -6.40 2.60
N ALA A 169 -12.18 -7.16 2.05
CA ALA A 169 -12.35 -7.84 0.78
C ALA A 169 -12.02 -9.32 0.92
N MET A 170 -12.58 -10.13 0.05
CA MET A 170 -12.26 -11.55 -0.03
C MET A 170 -10.90 -11.76 -0.67
N SER A 171 -10.13 -12.66 -0.11
CA SER A 171 -8.81 -13.05 -0.63
C SER A 171 -8.88 -14.14 -1.71
N HIS A 172 -10.07 -14.61 -2.07
CA HIS A 172 -10.27 -15.61 -3.11
C HIS A 172 -10.16 -14.96 -4.49
N ILE A 173 -8.94 -14.73 -4.88
CA ILE A 173 -8.54 -14.82 -6.27
C ILE A 173 -8.25 -16.29 -6.50
N ASP A 174 -8.51 -16.83 -7.70
CA ASP A 174 -7.93 -18.13 -8.10
C ASP A 174 -6.40 -17.96 -8.06
N VAL A 175 -5.84 -18.22 -6.89
CA VAL A 175 -4.40 -18.07 -6.66
C VAL A 175 -3.74 -19.23 -7.37
N PRO A 176 -2.73 -19.02 -8.17
CA PRO A 176 -2.01 -20.09 -8.81
C PRO A 176 -1.53 -21.14 -7.80
N GLN A 177 -1.53 -22.42 -8.19
CA GLN A 177 -1.21 -23.55 -7.30
C GLN A 177 0.14 -23.43 -6.56
N TRP A 178 1.08 -22.62 -7.06
CA TRP A 178 2.35 -22.37 -6.38
C TRP A 178 2.20 -21.45 -5.17
N LEU A 179 1.28 -20.48 -5.21
CA LEU A 179 0.95 -19.62 -4.07
C LEU A 179 0.19 -20.41 -2.98
N GLU A 180 -0.63 -21.40 -3.38
CA GLU A 180 -1.25 -22.35 -2.42
C GLU A 180 -0.21 -23.21 -1.67
N ARG A 181 0.96 -23.42 -2.24
CA ARG A 181 2.08 -24.15 -1.63
C ARG A 181 3.03 -23.28 -0.82
N SER A 182 2.96 -21.94 -0.96
CA SER A 182 3.72 -21.05 -0.14
C SER A 182 3.05 -20.90 1.22
N HIS A 183 3.81 -20.98 2.32
CA HIS A 183 3.33 -20.71 3.67
C HIS A 183 2.75 -19.28 3.86
N LEU A 184 2.80 -18.44 2.82
CA LEU A 184 2.23 -17.09 2.76
C LEU A 184 0.71 -17.08 2.68
N LEU A 185 0.06 -18.18 2.23
CA LEU A 185 -1.40 -18.30 2.30
C LEU A 185 -1.94 -18.43 3.71
N ASP A 186 -1.11 -18.86 4.66
CA ASP A 186 -1.49 -18.86 6.07
C ASP A 186 -1.58 -17.43 6.63
N THR A 187 -1.01 -16.43 5.94
CA THR A 187 -1.09 -15.00 6.33
C THR A 187 -2.37 -14.31 5.87
N TRP A 188 -3.14 -14.95 4.99
CA TRP A 188 -4.43 -14.43 4.54
C TRP A 188 -5.54 -15.23 5.19
N SER A 189 -6.42 -14.55 5.91
CA SER A 189 -7.67 -15.19 6.33
C SER A 189 -8.36 -15.75 5.09
N LYS A 190 -8.71 -17.05 5.10
CA LYS A 190 -9.39 -17.69 3.97
C LYS A 190 -10.73 -17.04 3.62
N ASP A 191 -11.28 -16.27 4.53
CA ASP A 191 -12.62 -15.70 4.41
C ASP A 191 -12.63 -14.24 4.02
N SER A 192 -11.81 -13.39 4.67
CA SER A 192 -11.78 -11.95 4.39
C SER A 192 -10.58 -11.25 5.02
N ASN A 193 -10.06 -10.23 4.33
CA ASN A 193 -8.94 -9.42 4.81
C ASN A 193 -9.33 -7.95 4.89
N TRP A 194 -8.81 -7.27 5.90
CA TRP A 194 -8.90 -5.82 5.97
C TRP A 194 -8.13 -5.17 4.82
N MET A 195 -8.86 -4.43 3.99
CA MET A 195 -8.32 -3.84 2.75
C MET A 195 -8.24 -2.32 2.79
N GLY A 196 -8.67 -1.69 3.87
CA GLY A 196 -8.60 -0.25 3.98
C GLY A 196 -9.69 0.34 4.85
N TYR A 197 -9.91 1.63 4.68
CA TYR A 197 -10.87 2.37 5.49
C TYR A 197 -11.42 3.59 4.75
N VAL A 198 -12.58 4.05 5.23
CA VAL A 198 -13.14 5.37 4.92
C VAL A 198 -12.86 6.28 6.12
N ALA A 199 -12.39 7.49 5.86
CA ALA A 199 -12.20 8.53 6.86
C ALA A 199 -12.79 9.85 6.37
N VAL A 200 -13.02 10.78 7.29
CA VAL A 200 -13.59 12.10 6.99
C VAL A 200 -12.85 13.16 7.78
N SER A 201 -12.60 14.32 7.16
CA SER A 201 -11.99 15.47 7.81
C SER A 201 -12.88 16.01 8.92
N ASP A 202 -12.29 16.42 10.04
CA ASP A 202 -12.96 17.16 11.10
C ASP A 202 -13.28 18.62 10.66
N ASP A 203 -13.93 19.38 11.49
CA ASP A 203 -14.36 20.75 11.15
C ASP A 203 -13.17 21.69 10.98
N GLN A 204 -12.12 21.53 11.80
CA GLN A 204 -10.90 22.34 11.70
C GLN A 204 -10.15 22.07 10.40
N GLU A 205 -9.94 20.81 10.06
CA GLU A 205 -9.27 20.44 8.79
C GLU A 205 -10.14 20.81 7.59
N SER A 206 -11.46 20.61 7.65
CA SER A 206 -12.40 21.00 6.59
C SER A 206 -12.35 22.49 6.32
N SER A 207 -12.30 23.32 7.36
CA SER A 207 -12.13 24.77 7.23
C SER A 207 -10.79 25.12 6.55
N ARG A 208 -9.69 24.49 7.01
CA ARG A 208 -8.35 24.70 6.45
C ARG A 208 -8.24 24.37 4.96
N ILE A 209 -8.88 23.27 4.52
CA ILE A 209 -8.84 22.79 3.14
C ILE A 209 -10.01 23.27 2.29
N GLY A 210 -10.96 24.04 2.87
CA GLY A 210 -12.09 24.65 2.17
C GLY A 210 -13.22 23.70 1.79
N ARG A 211 -13.25 22.48 2.31
CA ARG A 211 -14.27 21.46 2.02
C ARG A 211 -14.28 20.33 3.03
N ARG A 212 -15.40 19.64 3.16
CA ARG A 212 -15.45 18.34 3.82
C ARG A 212 -14.86 17.28 2.89
N ASP A 213 -13.71 16.73 3.28
CA ASP A 213 -13.02 15.72 2.48
C ASP A 213 -13.29 14.33 3.04
N ILE A 214 -13.93 13.49 2.23
CA ILE A 214 -14.10 12.06 2.50
C ILE A 214 -12.93 11.36 1.84
N VAL A 215 -12.18 10.58 2.62
CA VAL A 215 -11.01 9.84 2.13
C VAL A 215 -11.28 8.34 2.16
N VAL A 216 -10.97 7.66 1.08
CA VAL A 216 -10.90 6.20 1.03
C VAL A 216 -9.44 5.80 0.82
N ALA A 217 -8.88 5.06 1.76
CA ALA A 217 -7.51 4.54 1.65
C ALA A 217 -7.54 3.02 1.47
N TRP A 218 -6.99 2.56 0.35
CA TRP A 218 -6.91 1.15 -0.03
C TRP A 218 -5.53 0.57 0.23
N ARG A 219 -5.47 -0.60 0.86
CA ARG A 219 -4.24 -1.36 1.08
C ARG A 219 -3.81 -2.08 -0.21
N GLY A 220 -2.51 -2.10 -0.44
CA GLY A 220 -1.91 -2.97 -1.44
C GLY A 220 -1.55 -4.36 -0.90
N THR A 221 -0.84 -5.13 -1.70
CA THR A 221 -0.34 -6.45 -1.31
C THR A 221 0.88 -6.31 -0.39
N VAL A 222 0.97 -7.12 0.66
CA VAL A 222 2.11 -7.11 1.60
C VAL A 222 3.34 -7.85 1.05
N ALA A 223 3.19 -8.66 0.01
CA ALA A 223 4.26 -9.39 -0.66
C ALA A 223 4.28 -9.10 -2.18
N PRO A 224 4.77 -7.94 -2.62
CA PRO A 224 4.70 -7.55 -4.02
C PRO A 224 5.50 -8.45 -4.97
N SER A 225 6.62 -9.04 -4.50
CA SER A 225 7.55 -9.81 -5.35
C SER A 225 6.95 -11.06 -6.00
N GLU A 226 5.93 -11.63 -5.39
CA GLU A 226 5.28 -12.85 -5.89
C GLU A 226 4.14 -12.53 -6.87
N TRP A 227 3.70 -11.31 -6.86
CA TRP A 227 2.57 -10.81 -7.65
C TRP A 227 2.93 -10.56 -9.12
N TYR A 228 4.24 -10.40 -9.41
CA TYR A 228 4.71 -10.03 -10.74
C TYR A 228 4.57 -11.16 -11.79
N GLU A 229 4.57 -12.40 -11.35
CA GLU A 229 4.59 -13.56 -12.27
C GLU A 229 3.16 -13.96 -12.71
N ASP A 230 2.14 -13.64 -11.92
CA ASP A 230 0.79 -14.18 -12.06
C ASP A 230 -0.29 -13.17 -12.43
N PHE A 231 0.09 -12.00 -12.90
CA PHE A 231 -0.87 -11.03 -13.40
C PHE A 231 -1.75 -11.67 -14.48
N GLN A 232 -2.97 -12.05 -14.12
CA GLN A 232 -3.94 -12.54 -15.11
C GLN A 232 -4.24 -11.39 -16.06
N ARG A 233 -3.78 -11.52 -17.31
CA ARG A 233 -3.93 -10.49 -18.37
C ARG A 233 -5.36 -10.42 -18.91
N LYS A 234 -6.34 -10.91 -18.15
CA LYS A 234 -7.73 -10.97 -18.58
C LYS A 234 -8.44 -9.66 -18.25
N LEU A 235 -8.97 -9.01 -19.27
CA LEU A 235 -9.83 -7.84 -19.15
C LEU A 235 -11.29 -8.26 -19.06
N GLU A 236 -12.01 -7.75 -18.06
CA GLU A 236 -13.45 -7.93 -17.90
C GLU A 236 -14.20 -6.63 -18.04
N PRO A 237 -15.41 -6.65 -18.63
CA PRO A 237 -16.23 -5.46 -18.78
C PRO A 237 -16.63 -4.83 -17.43
N VAL A 238 -16.65 -3.50 -17.38
CA VAL A 238 -17.24 -2.73 -16.28
C VAL A 238 -18.28 -1.77 -16.87
N GLY A 239 -19.44 -1.63 -16.21
CA GLY A 239 -20.53 -0.84 -16.75
C GLY A 239 -21.16 -1.45 -18.00
N SER A 240 -21.80 -0.60 -18.81
CA SER A 240 -22.52 -0.99 -20.04
C SER A 240 -21.73 -0.71 -21.33
N GLY A 241 -20.56 -0.08 -21.23
CA GLY A 241 -19.74 0.37 -22.35
C GLY A 241 -18.64 -0.60 -22.78
N GLU A 242 -17.63 -0.07 -23.46
CA GLU A 242 -16.45 -0.81 -23.88
C GLU A 242 -15.32 -0.82 -22.82
N ALA A 243 -15.52 -0.15 -21.68
CA ALA A 243 -14.59 -0.12 -20.58
C ALA A 243 -14.36 -1.52 -20.01
N LYS A 244 -13.08 -1.88 -19.87
CA LYS A 244 -12.66 -3.16 -19.33
C LYS A 244 -11.52 -2.95 -18.35
N VAL A 245 -11.53 -3.74 -17.29
CA VAL A 245 -10.52 -3.72 -16.23
C VAL A 245 -9.94 -5.11 -15.98
N GLU A 246 -8.82 -5.17 -15.31
CA GLU A 246 -8.17 -6.42 -14.96
C GLU A 246 -9.04 -7.22 -13.99
N HIS A 247 -9.22 -8.51 -14.30
CA HIS A 247 -10.10 -9.45 -13.61
C HIS A 247 -9.78 -9.58 -12.11
N GLY A 248 -8.51 -9.68 -11.74
CA GLY A 248 -8.11 -9.89 -10.34
C GLY A 248 -8.47 -8.68 -9.47
N PHE A 249 -8.28 -7.45 -9.97
CA PHE A 249 -8.68 -6.24 -9.25
C PHE A 249 -10.19 -6.18 -9.08
N LEU A 250 -10.93 -6.45 -10.17
CA LEU A 250 -12.38 -6.45 -10.14
C LEU A 250 -12.91 -7.52 -9.18
N SER A 251 -12.32 -8.71 -9.19
CA SER A 251 -12.68 -9.81 -8.29
C SER A 251 -12.48 -9.42 -6.82
N ILE A 252 -11.34 -8.84 -6.44
CA ILE A 252 -11.10 -8.38 -5.06
C ILE A 252 -12.14 -7.34 -4.66
N TYR A 253 -12.46 -6.42 -5.57
CA TYR A 253 -13.37 -5.30 -5.31
C TYR A 253 -14.82 -5.74 -5.15
N THR A 254 -15.28 -6.73 -5.94
CA THR A 254 -16.71 -7.10 -6.06
C THR A 254 -17.08 -8.44 -5.42
N SER A 255 -16.11 -9.28 -5.03
CA SER A 255 -16.44 -10.59 -4.46
C SER A 255 -17.03 -10.50 -3.07
N LYS A 256 -18.02 -11.38 -2.81
CA LYS A 256 -18.70 -11.55 -1.52
C LYS A 256 -19.03 -12.99 -1.26
N ARG A 257 -19.24 -13.35 0.01
CA ARG A 257 -19.64 -14.67 0.45
C ARG A 257 -20.51 -14.58 1.69
N GLU A 258 -21.71 -15.12 1.65
CA GLU A 258 -22.68 -15.09 2.76
C GLU A 258 -22.14 -15.73 4.06
N SER A 259 -21.33 -16.77 3.94
CA SER A 259 -20.68 -17.43 5.09
C SER A 259 -19.49 -16.68 5.66
N SER A 260 -18.99 -15.64 4.98
CA SER A 260 -17.84 -14.87 5.45
C SER A 260 -18.21 -14.01 6.65
N ARG A 261 -17.26 -13.85 7.56
CA ARG A 261 -17.42 -13.04 8.77
C ARG A 261 -17.59 -11.54 8.44
N TYR A 262 -16.82 -11.02 7.49
CA TYR A 262 -16.76 -9.58 7.17
C TYR A 262 -17.14 -9.24 5.71
N ASN A 263 -17.27 -10.24 4.84
CA ASN A 263 -17.58 -10.05 3.43
C ASN A 263 -18.93 -10.67 3.00
N LYS A 264 -19.95 -10.55 3.84
CA LYS A 264 -21.35 -10.78 3.42
C LYS A 264 -21.77 -9.79 2.33
N SER A 265 -21.18 -8.60 2.31
CA SER A 265 -21.21 -7.62 1.22
C SER A 265 -19.80 -7.47 0.65
N SER A 266 -19.68 -7.12 -0.63
CA SER A 266 -18.41 -6.87 -1.29
C SER A 266 -17.69 -5.65 -0.72
N ALA A 267 -16.40 -5.49 -1.04
CA ALA A 267 -15.68 -4.27 -0.68
C ALA A 267 -16.32 -3.02 -1.35
N SER A 268 -16.77 -3.16 -2.59
CA SER A 268 -17.55 -2.16 -3.32
C SER A 268 -18.82 -1.75 -2.55
N ASP A 269 -19.68 -2.71 -2.18
CA ASP A 269 -20.90 -2.44 -1.41
C ASP A 269 -20.59 -1.72 -0.10
N GLN A 270 -19.53 -2.14 0.62
CA GLN A 270 -19.12 -1.57 1.90
C GLN A 270 -18.70 -0.11 1.75
N VAL A 271 -17.79 0.18 0.82
CA VAL A 271 -17.26 1.53 0.63
C VAL A 271 -18.31 2.47 0.07
N MET A 272 -19.09 2.04 -0.93
CA MET A 272 -20.08 2.89 -1.56
C MET A 272 -21.24 3.24 -0.63
N LYS A 273 -21.67 2.28 0.20
CA LYS A 273 -22.67 2.54 1.23
C LYS A 273 -22.22 3.64 2.19
N GLU A 274 -20.99 3.57 2.66
CA GLU A 274 -20.47 4.54 3.63
C GLU A 274 -20.19 5.90 3.00
N VAL A 275 -19.56 5.93 1.82
CA VAL A 275 -19.31 7.18 1.09
C VAL A 275 -20.63 7.90 0.79
N THR A 276 -21.66 7.17 0.29
CA THR A 276 -22.97 7.74 0.01
C THR A 276 -23.60 8.32 1.27
N ARG A 277 -23.54 7.60 2.39
CA ARG A 277 -24.04 8.08 3.69
C ARG A 277 -23.39 9.39 4.12
N LEU A 278 -22.06 9.45 4.06
CA LEU A 278 -21.29 10.65 4.44
C LEU A 278 -21.57 11.83 3.50
N VAL A 279 -21.60 11.58 2.19
CA VAL A 279 -21.92 12.62 1.20
C VAL A 279 -23.32 13.22 1.45
N GLN A 280 -24.31 12.37 1.72
CA GLN A 280 -25.66 12.82 2.04
C GLN A 280 -25.71 13.63 3.32
N LEU A 281 -25.05 13.13 4.38
CA LEU A 281 -24.99 13.78 5.69
C LEU A 281 -24.45 15.21 5.58
N TYR A 282 -23.27 15.38 4.97
CA TYR A 282 -22.61 16.68 4.93
C TYR A 282 -23.22 17.64 3.89
N LYS A 283 -23.77 17.12 2.78
CA LYS A 283 -24.55 17.94 1.84
C LYS A 283 -25.83 18.48 2.48
N GLN A 284 -26.50 17.69 3.34
CA GLN A 284 -27.66 18.17 4.10
C GLN A 284 -27.31 19.28 5.10
N ARG A 285 -26.07 19.34 5.58
CA ARG A 285 -25.54 20.43 6.41
C ARG A 285 -25.14 21.66 5.59
N GLY A 286 -25.25 21.63 4.28
CA GLY A 286 -24.85 22.72 3.38
C GLY A 286 -23.33 22.77 3.12
N GLU A 287 -22.60 21.74 3.48
CA GLU A 287 -21.15 21.69 3.30
C GLU A 287 -20.77 21.32 1.85
N GLN A 288 -19.67 21.89 1.36
CA GLN A 288 -19.04 21.42 0.13
C GLN A 288 -18.26 20.12 0.40
N VAL A 289 -18.61 19.06 -0.32
CA VAL A 289 -18.07 17.72 -0.10
C VAL A 289 -17.24 17.28 -1.29
N SER A 290 -16.09 16.65 -1.05
CA SER A 290 -15.29 15.96 -2.06
C SER A 290 -14.94 14.55 -1.61
N LEU A 291 -14.56 13.70 -2.57
CA LEU A 291 -14.05 12.37 -2.34
C LEU A 291 -12.61 12.28 -2.85
N THR A 292 -11.68 11.97 -1.96
CA THR A 292 -10.29 11.68 -2.30
C THR A 292 -10.02 10.19 -2.06
N ILE A 293 -9.55 9.48 -3.09
CA ILE A 293 -9.27 8.06 -2.98
C ILE A 293 -7.77 7.85 -3.15
N THR A 294 -7.16 7.12 -2.23
CA THR A 294 -5.72 6.88 -2.24
C THR A 294 -5.39 5.40 -2.08
N GLY A 295 -4.21 5.02 -2.57
CA GLY A 295 -3.72 3.66 -2.42
C GLY A 295 -2.36 3.48 -3.07
N HIS A 296 -1.63 2.48 -2.60
CA HIS A 296 -0.34 2.09 -3.12
C HIS A 296 -0.42 0.71 -3.78
N SER A 297 0.29 0.51 -4.89
CA SER A 297 0.33 -0.79 -5.56
C SER A 297 -1.09 -1.25 -5.97
N LEU A 298 -1.50 -2.46 -5.61
CA LEU A 298 -2.88 -2.97 -5.74
C LEU A 298 -3.92 -1.98 -5.19
N GLY A 299 -3.63 -1.32 -4.05
CA GLY A 299 -4.53 -0.31 -3.48
C GLY A 299 -4.81 0.86 -4.42
N GLY A 300 -3.83 1.24 -5.24
CA GLY A 300 -4.03 2.24 -6.31
C GLY A 300 -4.91 1.75 -7.45
N ALA A 301 -4.88 0.45 -7.75
CA ALA A 301 -5.82 -0.15 -8.72
C ALA A 301 -7.25 -0.17 -8.19
N LEU A 302 -7.44 -0.60 -6.93
CA LEU A 302 -8.76 -0.56 -6.27
C LEU A 302 -9.29 0.87 -6.15
N ALA A 303 -8.41 1.85 -5.95
CA ALA A 303 -8.78 3.26 -5.91
C ALA A 303 -9.42 3.74 -7.23
N LEU A 304 -8.90 3.29 -8.38
CA LEU A 304 -9.49 3.63 -9.68
C LEU A 304 -10.85 2.95 -9.92
N LEU A 305 -11.02 1.68 -9.49
CA LEU A 305 -12.31 1.00 -9.55
C LEU A 305 -13.36 1.70 -8.68
N ASN A 306 -12.96 2.06 -7.46
CA ASN A 306 -13.83 2.80 -6.54
C ASN A 306 -14.19 4.20 -7.07
N ALA A 307 -13.24 4.91 -7.70
CA ALA A 307 -13.50 6.19 -8.31
C ALA A 307 -14.50 6.10 -9.47
N TYR A 308 -14.37 5.07 -10.31
CA TYR A 308 -15.30 4.80 -11.42
C TYR A 308 -16.73 4.57 -10.91
N GLU A 309 -16.89 3.70 -9.91
CA GLU A 309 -18.19 3.41 -9.30
C GLU A 309 -18.78 4.64 -8.60
N ALA A 310 -17.95 5.38 -7.83
CA ALA A 310 -18.39 6.58 -7.13
C ALA A 310 -18.83 7.68 -8.10
N ALA A 311 -18.09 7.89 -9.20
CA ALA A 311 -18.44 8.90 -10.20
C ALA A 311 -19.74 8.55 -10.94
N THR A 312 -19.97 7.27 -11.19
CA THR A 312 -21.20 6.78 -11.83
C THR A 312 -22.40 6.86 -10.87
N SER A 313 -22.22 6.54 -9.59
CA SER A 313 -23.30 6.46 -8.60
C SER A 313 -23.62 7.81 -7.95
N LEU A 314 -22.67 8.74 -7.89
CA LEU A 314 -22.79 10.05 -7.23
C LEU A 314 -22.41 11.19 -8.19
N PRO A 315 -23.21 11.42 -9.24
CA PRO A 315 -22.90 12.41 -10.26
C PRO A 315 -22.73 13.81 -9.65
N GLY A 316 -21.72 14.54 -10.13
CA GLY A 316 -21.41 15.89 -9.66
C GLY A 316 -20.64 15.96 -8.33
N LEU A 317 -20.28 14.84 -7.72
CA LEU A 317 -19.33 14.81 -6.60
C LEU A 317 -17.91 15.01 -7.16
N PRO A 318 -17.14 16.00 -6.67
CA PRO A 318 -15.72 16.11 -7.02
C PRO A 318 -14.95 14.89 -6.52
N ILE A 319 -14.30 14.16 -7.42
CA ILE A 319 -13.56 12.92 -7.11
C ILE A 319 -12.14 13.05 -7.62
N SER A 320 -11.17 12.81 -6.73
CA SER A 320 -9.77 12.66 -7.12
C SER A 320 -9.15 11.37 -6.59
N VAL A 321 -8.24 10.82 -7.38
CA VAL A 321 -7.42 9.67 -7.03
C VAL A 321 -5.97 10.11 -6.92
N ILE A 322 -5.32 9.82 -5.79
CA ILE A 322 -3.87 10.00 -5.61
C ILE A 322 -3.26 8.63 -5.36
N SER A 323 -2.59 8.08 -6.37
CA SER A 323 -2.06 6.72 -6.31
C SER A 323 -0.52 6.70 -6.34
N PHE A 324 0.05 5.72 -5.66
CA PHE A 324 1.50 5.54 -5.53
C PHE A 324 1.88 4.16 -6.08
N GLY A 325 2.76 4.13 -7.08
CA GLY A 325 3.24 2.89 -7.66
C GLY A 325 2.15 1.95 -8.19
N ALA A 326 0.99 2.48 -8.58
CA ALA A 326 -0.14 1.68 -9.03
C ALA A 326 0.12 1.07 -10.42
N PRO A 327 -0.30 -0.19 -10.67
CA PRO A 327 -0.27 -0.80 -11.99
C PRO A 327 -1.30 -0.17 -12.93
N ARG A 328 -1.28 -0.55 -14.20
CA ARG A 328 -2.37 -0.25 -15.13
C ARG A 328 -3.60 -1.09 -14.78
N VAL A 329 -4.77 -0.46 -14.83
CA VAL A 329 -6.00 -1.10 -14.35
C VAL A 329 -6.91 -1.58 -15.47
N GLY A 330 -7.03 -0.81 -16.54
CA GLY A 330 -7.94 -1.12 -17.60
C GLY A 330 -7.50 -0.64 -18.98
N ASN A 331 -8.38 -0.80 -19.94
CA ASN A 331 -8.17 -0.41 -21.33
C ASN A 331 -8.37 1.11 -21.55
N ILE A 332 -8.19 1.55 -22.78
CA ILE A 332 -8.36 2.96 -23.18
C ILE A 332 -9.78 3.46 -22.93
N ALA A 333 -10.80 2.63 -23.16
CA ALA A 333 -12.19 2.99 -22.92
C ALA A 333 -12.45 3.27 -21.42
N PHE A 334 -11.88 2.47 -20.52
CA PHE A 334 -11.95 2.70 -19.07
C PHE A 334 -11.32 4.06 -18.68
N ARG A 335 -10.14 4.38 -19.24
CA ARG A 335 -9.51 5.68 -19.02
C ARG A 335 -10.41 6.83 -19.50
N ASP A 336 -10.96 6.71 -20.71
CA ASP A 336 -11.75 7.76 -21.34
C ASP A 336 -13.08 7.95 -20.61
N GLU A 337 -13.72 6.89 -20.12
CA GLU A 337 -14.92 6.98 -19.29
C GLU A 337 -14.63 7.68 -17.94
N LEU A 338 -13.52 7.34 -17.25
CA LEU A 338 -13.12 8.06 -16.03
C LEU A 338 -12.91 9.55 -16.27
N HIS A 339 -12.30 9.89 -17.40
CA HIS A 339 -12.11 11.30 -17.79
C HIS A 339 -13.44 11.99 -18.07
N GLN A 340 -14.36 11.35 -18.81
CA GLN A 340 -15.70 11.87 -19.10
C GLN A 340 -16.54 12.05 -17.83
N LEU A 341 -16.39 11.16 -16.86
CA LEU A 341 -17.02 11.25 -15.55
C LEU A 341 -16.41 12.34 -14.65
N GLY A 342 -15.35 13.01 -15.11
CA GLY A 342 -14.69 14.11 -14.39
C GLY A 342 -13.77 13.64 -13.25
N VAL A 343 -13.42 12.36 -13.18
CA VAL A 343 -12.47 11.85 -12.18
C VAL A 343 -11.08 12.38 -12.46
N LYS A 344 -10.46 13.01 -11.46
CA LYS A 344 -9.10 13.51 -11.52
C LYS A 344 -8.13 12.49 -10.92
N THR A 345 -7.07 12.14 -11.62
CA THR A 345 -6.12 11.12 -11.18
C THR A 345 -4.69 11.64 -11.23
N LEU A 346 -4.01 11.64 -10.08
CA LEU A 346 -2.59 11.88 -9.95
C LEU A 346 -1.88 10.57 -9.63
N ARG A 347 -0.99 10.15 -10.52
CA ARG A 347 -0.16 8.96 -10.35
C ARG A 347 1.25 9.38 -9.94
N VAL A 348 1.66 8.99 -8.76
CA VAL A 348 3.07 9.13 -8.34
C VAL A 348 3.81 7.86 -8.72
N VAL A 349 4.90 8.02 -9.47
CA VAL A 349 5.65 6.90 -10.07
C VAL A 349 7.14 7.08 -9.84
N VAL A 350 7.80 6.07 -9.27
CA VAL A 350 9.26 5.98 -9.20
C VAL A 350 9.79 5.33 -10.48
N LYS A 351 10.75 5.96 -11.14
CA LYS A 351 11.30 5.53 -12.45
C LYS A 351 11.82 4.09 -12.44
N GLN A 352 12.39 3.65 -11.33
CA GLN A 352 12.99 2.32 -11.15
C GLN A 352 11.95 1.25 -10.76
N ASP A 353 10.75 1.66 -10.33
CA ASP A 353 9.68 0.74 -10.00
C ASP A 353 9.08 0.11 -11.27
N ILE A 354 8.93 -1.20 -11.26
CA ILE A 354 8.36 -1.94 -12.41
C ILE A 354 6.84 -2.08 -12.34
N VAL A 355 6.25 -2.00 -11.14
CA VAL A 355 4.79 -2.21 -10.95
C VAL A 355 3.96 -1.27 -11.80
N PRO A 356 4.24 0.04 -11.87
CA PRO A 356 3.49 0.94 -12.73
C PRO A 356 3.58 0.60 -14.23
N ARG A 357 4.56 -0.22 -14.64
CA ARG A 357 4.70 -0.64 -16.03
C ARG A 357 3.88 -1.90 -16.35
N MET A 358 3.29 -2.55 -15.35
CA MET A 358 2.49 -3.77 -15.50
C MET A 358 1.00 -3.46 -15.61
N PRO A 359 0.21 -4.35 -16.22
CA PRO A 359 0.63 -5.34 -17.22
C PRO A 359 1.05 -4.67 -18.52
N GLY A 360 1.82 -5.36 -19.37
CA GLY A 360 2.19 -4.86 -20.69
C GLY A 360 3.59 -4.23 -20.80
N LEU A 361 4.58 -4.73 -20.06
CA LEU A 361 5.98 -4.26 -20.09
C LEU A 361 6.62 -4.19 -21.48
N VAL A 362 6.14 -4.96 -22.46
CA VAL A 362 6.81 -5.16 -23.76
C VAL A 362 6.11 -4.44 -24.93
N PHE A 363 4.88 -3.95 -24.76
CA PHE A 363 4.05 -3.63 -25.92
C PHE A 363 3.55 -2.18 -26.05
N ASN A 364 3.89 -1.26 -25.15
CA ASN A 364 3.06 -0.06 -24.97
C ASN A 364 3.33 1.11 -25.93
N GLU A 365 4.55 1.33 -26.40
CA GLU A 365 4.84 2.52 -27.23
C GLU A 365 4.83 2.24 -28.74
N SER A 366 5.21 1.01 -29.12
CA SER A 366 5.25 0.63 -30.53
C SER A 366 3.89 0.22 -31.10
N LEU A 367 2.99 -0.34 -30.26
CA LEU A 367 1.67 -0.79 -30.72
C LEU A 367 0.65 0.34 -30.79
N GLN A 368 0.77 1.43 -30.04
CA GLN A 368 -0.09 2.61 -30.20
C GLN A 368 -0.07 3.19 -31.63
N LYS A 369 1.08 3.05 -32.32
CA LYS A 369 1.21 3.50 -33.72
C LYS A 369 0.60 2.54 -34.77
N PHE A 370 0.39 1.27 -34.38
CA PHE A 370 -0.19 0.26 -35.29
C PHE A 370 -1.70 0.12 -35.15
N ASP A 371 -2.31 0.68 -34.14
CA ASP A 371 -3.65 0.35 -33.71
C ASP A 371 -4.76 1.19 -34.39
N ASP A 372 -4.41 2.34 -34.94
CA ASP A 372 -5.29 3.10 -35.83
C ASP A 372 -5.72 2.30 -37.07
N ILE A 373 -5.05 1.16 -37.32
CA ILE A 373 -5.27 0.32 -38.52
C ILE A 373 -6.04 -0.98 -38.21
N THR A 374 -6.03 -1.50 -36.96
CA THR A 374 -6.46 -2.90 -36.70
C THR A 374 -7.53 -3.11 -35.62
N GLY A 375 -7.93 -2.09 -34.86
CA GLY A 375 -8.95 -2.22 -33.80
C GLY A 375 -8.51 -3.07 -32.59
N THR A 376 -7.22 -3.36 -32.43
CA THR A 376 -6.64 -4.16 -31.34
C THR A 376 -6.47 -3.37 -30.03
N LEU A 377 -6.61 -2.02 -30.05
CA LEU A 377 -6.49 -1.11 -28.91
C LEU A 377 -7.44 -1.43 -27.75
N LYS A 378 -8.54 -2.10 -28.01
CA LYS A 378 -9.55 -2.45 -26.98
C LYS A 378 -9.00 -3.36 -25.88
N TRP A 379 -7.85 -4.02 -26.12
CA TRP A 379 -7.24 -5.00 -25.23
C TRP A 379 -5.93 -4.52 -24.58
N VAL A 380 -5.48 -3.31 -24.88
CA VAL A 380 -4.24 -2.77 -24.33
C VAL A 380 -4.52 -2.03 -23.02
N TYR A 381 -3.79 -2.37 -21.96
CA TYR A 381 -3.85 -1.65 -20.71
C TYR A 381 -3.23 -0.25 -20.84
N THR A 382 -3.89 0.74 -20.30
CA THR A 382 -3.41 2.12 -20.34
C THR A 382 -3.41 2.77 -18.96
N HIS A 383 -2.65 3.85 -18.82
CA HIS A 383 -2.65 4.65 -17.61
C HIS A 383 -3.79 5.69 -17.63
N VAL A 384 -4.24 6.06 -16.42
CA VAL A 384 -5.24 7.10 -16.19
C VAL A 384 -4.58 8.29 -15.50
N GLY A 385 -4.80 9.51 -16.01
CA GLY A 385 -4.47 10.76 -15.33
C GLY A 385 -3.03 11.24 -15.47
N ALA A 386 -2.69 12.30 -14.72
CA ALA A 386 -1.39 12.97 -14.71
C ALA A 386 -0.34 12.15 -13.96
N GLU A 387 0.95 12.30 -14.34
CA GLU A 387 2.07 11.58 -13.72
C GLU A 387 3.04 12.53 -13.02
N LEU A 388 3.28 12.30 -11.72
CA LEU A 388 4.43 12.84 -11.00
C LEU A 388 5.53 11.76 -10.99
N LYS A 389 6.56 11.95 -11.81
CA LYS A 389 7.67 11.01 -11.96
C LYS A 389 8.84 11.37 -11.08
N LEU A 390 9.23 10.43 -10.23
CA LEU A 390 10.34 10.54 -9.29
C LEU A 390 11.50 9.63 -9.69
N ASP A 391 12.71 9.95 -9.26
CA ASP A 391 13.91 9.17 -9.53
C ASP A 391 14.67 8.91 -8.23
N VAL A 392 14.93 7.62 -7.92
CA VAL A 392 15.73 7.22 -6.75
C VAL A 392 17.12 7.88 -6.75
N GLN A 393 17.69 8.11 -7.93
CA GLN A 393 19.01 8.71 -8.07
C GLN A 393 19.07 10.19 -7.65
N SER A 394 17.91 10.85 -7.53
CA SER A 394 17.86 12.24 -7.07
C SER A 394 18.18 12.38 -5.58
N SER A 395 17.91 11.35 -4.77
CA SER A 395 18.17 11.38 -3.33
C SER A 395 19.62 10.98 -3.03
N PRO A 396 20.37 11.77 -2.25
CA PRO A 396 21.71 11.41 -1.80
C PRO A 396 21.71 10.30 -0.73
N TYR A 397 20.56 10.01 -0.16
CA TYR A 397 20.41 9.09 0.96
C TYR A 397 20.06 7.66 0.53
N LEU A 398 19.71 7.43 -0.75
CA LEU A 398 19.26 6.13 -1.25
C LEU A 398 20.38 5.37 -1.95
N LYS A 399 20.41 4.05 -1.74
CA LYS A 399 21.30 3.14 -2.46
C LYS A 399 20.99 3.14 -3.95
N ARG A 400 22.03 3.20 -4.78
CA ARG A 400 21.93 3.22 -6.25
C ARG A 400 21.83 1.83 -6.89
N GLY A 401 22.00 0.76 -6.12
CA GLY A 401 21.91 -0.62 -6.60
C GLY A 401 20.47 -1.05 -6.93
N PHE A 402 20.34 -2.14 -7.68
CA PHE A 402 19.03 -2.72 -7.98
C PHE A 402 18.38 -3.30 -6.73
N ASN A 403 17.21 -2.78 -6.36
CA ASN A 403 16.44 -3.21 -5.19
C ASN A 403 14.94 -3.08 -5.47
N LEU A 404 14.36 -4.09 -6.12
CA LEU A 404 12.97 -4.05 -6.54
C LEU A 404 11.98 -3.81 -5.38
N PRO A 405 12.06 -4.51 -4.23
CA PRO A 405 11.19 -4.23 -3.09
C PRO A 405 11.35 -2.81 -2.56
N GLY A 406 12.59 -2.29 -2.53
CA GLY A 406 12.88 -0.95 -2.08
C GLY A 406 12.36 0.14 -3.02
N PHE A 407 12.45 -0.08 -4.32
CA PHE A 407 11.90 0.84 -5.33
C PHE A 407 10.38 0.92 -5.29
N HIS A 408 9.73 -0.17 -4.89
CA HIS A 408 8.28 -0.27 -4.76
C HIS A 408 7.78 0.03 -3.34
N SER A 409 8.68 0.34 -2.39
CA SER A 409 8.29 0.70 -1.02
C SER A 409 7.60 2.06 -0.98
N LEU A 410 6.41 2.15 -0.38
CA LEU A 410 5.69 3.42 -0.24
C LEU A 410 6.49 4.44 0.58
N GLU A 411 7.27 4.01 1.58
CA GLU A 411 8.15 4.90 2.34
C GLU A 411 9.25 5.52 1.46
N THR A 412 9.76 4.78 0.47
CA THR A 412 10.68 5.34 -0.55
C THR A 412 9.97 6.39 -1.41
N TYR A 413 8.73 6.14 -1.81
CA TYR A 413 7.91 7.12 -2.55
C TYR A 413 7.73 8.40 -1.75
N LEU A 414 7.34 8.29 -0.49
CA LEU A 414 7.06 9.44 0.38
C LEU A 414 8.33 10.25 0.66
N HIS A 415 9.48 9.59 0.87
CA HIS A 415 10.77 10.24 0.99
C HIS A 415 11.12 11.03 -0.29
N LEU A 416 10.94 10.41 -1.44
CA LEU A 416 11.24 11.05 -2.72
C LEU A 416 10.32 12.24 -3.00
N ILE A 417 9.02 12.16 -2.68
CA ILE A 417 8.07 13.26 -2.83
C ILE A 417 8.49 14.44 -1.95
N ASP A 418 8.81 14.17 -0.69
CA ASP A 418 9.18 15.23 0.26
C ASP A 418 10.45 15.95 -0.17
N GLY A 419 11.43 15.24 -0.70
CA GLY A 419 12.68 15.81 -1.20
C GLY A 419 12.63 16.35 -2.63
N PHE A 420 11.56 16.09 -3.41
CA PHE A 420 11.44 16.54 -4.79
C PHE A 420 11.06 18.02 -4.86
N HIS A 421 11.76 18.79 -5.67
CA HIS A 421 11.38 20.15 -6.03
C HIS A 421 11.03 20.25 -7.53
N SER A 422 11.98 19.91 -8.39
CA SER A 422 11.78 19.88 -9.84
C SER A 422 12.68 18.82 -10.49
N LYS A 423 12.42 18.50 -11.75
CA LYS A 423 13.24 17.54 -12.52
C LYS A 423 14.70 18.01 -12.70
N THR A 424 14.96 19.31 -12.58
CA THR A 424 16.27 19.91 -12.82
C THR A 424 16.97 20.36 -11.54
N SER A 425 16.30 20.30 -10.40
CA SER A 425 16.86 20.72 -9.11
C SER A 425 17.47 19.54 -8.35
N THR A 426 18.36 19.87 -7.41
CA THR A 426 18.86 18.92 -6.42
C THR A 426 17.76 18.52 -5.43
N PHE A 427 17.98 17.43 -4.72
CA PHE A 427 17.12 17.00 -3.62
C PHE A 427 17.08 18.10 -2.54
N ARG A 428 15.90 18.34 -1.97
CA ARG A 428 15.72 19.42 -0.98
C ARG A 428 16.43 19.08 0.34
N GLU A 429 17.17 20.04 0.87
CA GLU A 429 17.85 19.92 2.16
C GLU A 429 16.88 20.03 3.34
N ASP A 430 15.74 20.73 3.16
CA ASP A 430 14.69 20.93 4.16
C ASP A 430 13.56 19.91 4.09
N ALA A 431 13.82 18.73 3.51
CA ALA A 431 12.92 17.60 3.59
C ALA A 431 12.70 17.23 5.07
N ARG A 432 11.44 17.09 5.48
CA ARG A 432 11.08 16.99 6.91
C ARG A 432 10.68 15.58 7.34
N ARG A 433 10.43 14.71 6.39
CA ARG A 433 10.04 13.34 6.69
C ARG A 433 11.21 12.57 7.30
N ASP A 434 10.95 11.83 8.37
CA ASP A 434 11.99 11.02 9.03
C ASP A 434 12.60 10.02 8.04
N ILE A 435 13.90 10.18 7.81
CA ILE A 435 14.67 9.36 6.88
C ILE A 435 14.66 7.88 7.27
N ALA A 436 14.58 7.55 8.56
CA ALA A 436 14.61 6.19 9.06
C ALA A 436 13.42 5.36 8.54
N LEU A 437 12.30 6.00 8.22
CA LEU A 437 11.10 5.33 7.70
C LEU A 437 11.37 4.61 6.38
N VAL A 438 12.31 5.09 5.58
CA VAL A 438 12.69 4.43 4.31
C VAL A 438 13.15 3.00 4.53
N ASN A 439 13.91 2.73 5.60
CA ASN A 439 14.36 1.38 5.96
C ASN A 439 13.39 0.63 6.88
N LYS A 440 12.18 1.14 7.09
CA LYS A 440 11.17 0.51 7.96
C LYS A 440 10.92 -0.96 7.62
N ALA A 441 10.70 -1.25 6.34
CA ALA A 441 10.41 -2.60 5.86
C ALA A 441 11.38 -3.12 4.79
N CYS A 442 12.39 -2.32 4.39
CA CYS A 442 13.32 -2.66 3.33
C CYS A 442 14.75 -2.23 3.67
N ASP A 443 15.67 -2.28 2.69
CA ASP A 443 17.06 -1.86 2.78
C ASP A 443 17.39 -0.93 1.61
N MET A 444 17.02 0.34 1.74
CA MET A 444 17.20 1.34 0.67
C MET A 444 18.16 2.47 1.05
N LEU A 445 18.40 2.70 2.35
CA LEU A 445 19.30 3.77 2.79
C LEU A 445 20.76 3.37 2.64
N VAL A 446 21.60 4.36 2.33
CA VAL A 446 23.05 4.20 2.32
C VAL A 446 23.57 3.78 3.72
N ASP A 447 24.62 2.96 3.76
CA ASP A 447 25.09 2.34 5.01
C ASP A 447 25.73 3.37 5.97
N GLU A 448 26.16 4.51 5.44
CA GLU A 448 26.76 5.63 6.20
C GLU A 448 25.79 6.23 7.22
N LEU A 449 24.47 6.14 6.98
CA LEU A 449 23.46 6.61 7.92
C LEU A 449 23.30 5.71 9.15
N ARG A 450 23.86 4.49 9.11
CA ARG A 450 23.79 3.51 10.20
C ARG A 450 22.38 3.16 10.68
N ILE A 451 21.37 3.34 9.82
CA ILE A 451 19.99 2.96 10.09
C ILE A 451 19.80 1.50 9.71
N PRO A 452 19.37 0.62 10.64
CA PRO A 452 19.21 -0.79 10.35
C PRO A 452 18.19 -1.03 9.22
N ARG A 453 18.43 -2.06 8.41
CA ARG A 453 17.47 -2.53 7.41
C ARG A 453 16.28 -3.21 8.09
N ALA A 454 15.07 -3.01 7.54
CA ALA A 454 13.83 -3.64 7.99
C ALA A 454 13.66 -3.61 9.53
N TRP A 455 13.89 -2.41 10.11
CA TRP A 455 13.98 -2.24 11.57
C TRP A 455 12.63 -2.31 12.28
N TYR A 456 11.53 -2.17 11.55
CA TYR A 456 10.21 -2.09 12.17
C TYR A 456 9.76 -3.43 12.76
N GLN A 457 9.37 -3.42 14.00
CA GLN A 457 8.73 -4.54 14.68
C GLN A 457 7.26 -4.21 14.89
N PHE A 458 6.38 -5.13 14.47
CA PHE A 458 4.94 -4.93 14.67
C PHE A 458 4.60 -5.03 16.14
N ALA A 459 3.70 -4.16 16.61
CA ALA A 459 3.08 -4.31 17.90
C ALA A 459 2.47 -5.72 18.05
N ASN A 460 2.60 -6.31 19.21
CA ASN A 460 2.15 -7.66 19.52
C ASN A 460 2.93 -8.81 18.83
N LYS A 461 4.07 -8.52 18.22
CA LYS A 461 4.98 -9.54 17.72
C LYS A 461 5.93 -10.00 18.81
N GLY A 462 6.13 -11.33 18.90
CA GLY A 462 7.03 -11.94 19.87
C GLY A 462 6.40 -12.21 21.23
N LEU A 463 7.24 -12.53 22.22
CA LEU A 463 6.84 -12.85 23.59
C LEU A 463 7.18 -11.69 24.53
N VAL A 464 6.28 -11.41 25.46
CA VAL A 464 6.47 -10.45 26.55
C VAL A 464 6.52 -11.18 27.88
N ARG A 465 7.27 -10.64 28.85
CA ARG A 465 7.36 -11.22 30.18
C ARG A 465 6.19 -10.71 31.03
N ASN A 466 5.33 -11.61 31.50
CA ASN A 466 4.21 -11.23 32.37
C ASN A 466 4.68 -10.96 33.83
N ALA A 467 3.75 -10.50 34.67
CA ALA A 467 4.02 -10.19 36.07
C ALA A 467 4.53 -11.38 36.88
N HIS A 468 4.29 -12.60 36.44
CA HIS A 468 4.79 -13.85 37.05
C HIS A 468 6.16 -14.30 36.51
N GLY A 469 6.80 -13.46 35.69
CA GLY A 469 8.10 -13.75 35.09
C GLY A 469 8.07 -14.76 33.92
N ARG A 470 6.89 -15.16 33.42
CA ARG A 470 6.75 -16.09 32.30
C ARG A 470 6.71 -15.33 30.98
N TRP A 471 7.33 -15.90 29.97
CA TRP A 471 7.22 -15.41 28.59
C TRP A 471 5.89 -15.88 28.01
N VAL A 472 5.04 -14.92 27.64
CA VAL A 472 3.70 -15.15 27.09
C VAL A 472 3.54 -14.35 25.81
N LYS A 473 2.68 -14.83 24.91
CA LYS A 473 2.27 -14.06 23.74
C LYS A 473 1.49 -12.83 24.22
N GLN A 474 1.81 -11.67 23.67
CA GLN A 474 1.08 -10.44 23.95
C GLN A 474 -0.36 -10.59 23.42
N VAL A 475 -1.33 -10.27 24.24
CA VAL A 475 -2.76 -10.33 23.90
C VAL A 475 -3.20 -8.94 23.43
N ARG A 476 -4.04 -8.88 22.40
CA ARG A 476 -4.67 -7.63 21.99
C ARG A 476 -5.61 -7.12 23.07
N GLU A 477 -5.67 -5.81 23.19
CA GLU A 477 -6.67 -5.17 24.03
C GLU A 477 -8.08 -5.58 23.57
N PRO A 478 -9.04 -5.80 24.49
CA PRO A 478 -10.39 -6.25 24.14
C PRO A 478 -11.10 -5.35 23.13
N GLU A 479 -10.78 -4.05 23.14
CA GLU A 479 -11.33 -3.06 22.21
C GLU A 479 -10.78 -3.22 20.79
N ASP A 480 -9.57 -3.71 20.65
CA ASP A 480 -8.87 -3.89 19.37
C ASP A 480 -9.13 -5.27 18.75
N ILE A 481 -9.93 -6.12 19.42
CA ILE A 481 -10.35 -7.41 18.85
C ILE A 481 -11.40 -7.15 17.76
N PRO A 482 -11.16 -7.61 16.51
CA PRO A 482 -12.09 -7.39 15.41
C PRO A 482 -13.45 -8.04 15.68
N SER A 483 -14.53 -7.30 15.53
CA SER A 483 -15.89 -7.81 15.73
C SER A 483 -16.88 -7.21 14.73
N PRO A 484 -17.56 -8.02 13.89
CA PRO A 484 -18.57 -7.53 12.96
C PRO A 484 -19.73 -6.81 13.66
N ALA A 485 -20.09 -7.26 14.88
CA ALA A 485 -21.18 -6.63 15.65
C ALA A 485 -20.82 -5.20 16.12
N ARG A 486 -19.56 -4.96 16.49
CA ARG A 486 -19.12 -3.61 16.88
C ARG A 486 -19.12 -2.65 15.70
N GLU A 487 -18.74 -3.13 14.51
CA GLU A 487 -18.73 -2.29 13.30
C GLU A 487 -20.12 -1.83 12.87
N THR A 488 -21.18 -2.61 13.18
CA THR A 488 -22.56 -2.23 12.90
C THR A 488 -23.17 -1.30 13.95
N HIS A 489 -22.80 -1.44 15.23
CA HIS A 489 -23.29 -0.58 16.31
C HIS A 489 -22.69 0.84 16.28
N HIS A 490 -21.45 0.99 15.82
CA HIS A 490 -20.81 2.30 15.73
C HIS A 490 -21.38 3.21 14.62
N GLN A 491 -22.14 2.65 13.66
CA GLN A 491 -22.92 3.49 12.72
C GLN A 491 -23.96 4.37 13.44
N ALA A 492 -24.50 3.92 14.58
CA ALA A 492 -25.42 4.70 15.41
C ALA A 492 -24.67 5.74 16.30
N PHE A 493 -23.55 5.34 16.90
CA PHE A 493 -22.77 6.21 17.81
C PHE A 493 -22.07 7.37 17.09
N SER A 494 -21.57 7.15 15.86
CA SER A 494 -20.95 8.23 15.07
C SER A 494 -21.94 9.31 14.69
N VAL A 495 -23.21 8.96 14.53
CA VAL A 495 -24.29 9.93 14.28
C VAL A 495 -24.62 10.72 15.55
N GLU A 496 -24.59 10.10 16.73
CA GLU A 496 -24.85 10.78 18.00
C GLU A 496 -23.69 11.68 18.45
N MET A 497 -22.43 11.26 18.31
CA MET A 497 -21.28 12.13 18.61
C MET A 497 -21.20 13.33 17.67
N LEU A 498 -21.54 13.18 16.39
CA LEU A 498 -21.61 14.29 15.44
C LEU A 498 -22.83 15.18 15.66
N ALA A 499 -23.87 14.70 16.38
CA ALA A 499 -25.07 15.45 16.71
C ALA A 499 -24.99 16.14 18.08
N THR A 500 -24.12 15.69 19.00
CA THR A 500 -24.05 16.25 20.38
C THR A 500 -23.14 17.47 20.51
N ASP A 501 -22.25 17.74 19.55
CA ASP A 501 -21.50 19.02 19.57
C ASP A 501 -22.36 20.24 19.24
N GLU A 502 -23.52 20.06 18.59
CA GLU A 502 -24.47 21.16 18.38
C GLU A 502 -25.41 21.38 19.57
N GLY A 503 -25.57 20.40 20.49
CA GLY A 503 -26.48 20.46 21.62
C GLY A 503 -25.98 21.24 22.85
N LEU A 504 -24.68 21.52 22.95
CA LEU A 504 -24.08 22.19 24.13
C LEU A 504 -23.94 23.71 23.96
N ALA A 505 -24.20 24.25 22.79
CA ALA A 505 -24.11 25.70 22.54
C ALA A 505 -25.44 26.47 22.80
N LEU A 506 -26.54 25.80 23.07
CA LEU A 506 -27.87 26.44 23.24
C LEU A 506 -28.38 26.50 24.66
N THR A 507 -27.58 26.17 25.68
CA THR A 507 -28.04 26.21 27.10
C THR A 507 -27.23 27.17 27.97
N LEU A 508 -26.51 28.13 27.39
CA LEU A 508 -25.90 29.26 28.11
C LEU A 508 -26.24 30.59 27.42
N CYS A 509 -27.49 30.95 27.42
CA CYS A 509 -27.97 32.35 27.33
C CYS A 509 -29.12 32.54 28.32
#